data_c6ac96e2e30a122670ba1fb6c071f430
#
_entry.id   c6ac96e2e30a122670ba1fb6c071f430
#
_cell.length_a   1.000
_cell.length_b   1.000
_cell.length_c   1.000
_cell.angle_alpha   90.00
_cell.angle_beta   90.00
_cell.angle_gamma   90.00
#
_symmetry.space_group_name_H-M   'P 1'
#
loop_
_entity.id
_entity.type
_entity.pdbx_description
1 polymer ?
#
loop_
_entity_poly.entity_id
_entity_poly.type
_entity_poly.pdbx_seq_one_letter_code
_entity_poly.pdbx_strand_id
1 'polypeptide(L)'
;MKRYWYAVLFMCLGLMVGSTALAQQPPPQQLPASVSGKWTLYCKDPNGSTSAKYLDLEQKGSAITGHFKGPNQSGGVEGTINEQHLVVRTKTRDVLTFRGRVDGPRVQGVVQGTTFNGTFHDRGGTGSFQGQRSN
;
A
#
# COMPACT_ATOMS: atom_id res chain seq x y z
N MET A 1 -33.69 -55.58 -27.90
CA MET A 1 -33.40 -55.99 -26.55
C MET A 1 -32.22 -55.32 -25.99
N LYS A 2 -31.18 -55.37 -26.66
CA LYS A 2 -29.90 -54.91 -26.12
C LYS A 2 -29.72 -53.45 -26.26
N ARG A 3 -30.54 -52.82 -26.97
CA ARG A 3 -30.34 -51.41 -27.30
C ARG A 3 -30.57 -50.49 -26.14
N TYR A 4 -31.24 -50.92 -25.18
CA TYR A 4 -31.58 -50.07 -24.05
C TYR A 4 -30.37 -49.67 -23.25
N TRP A 5 -29.35 -50.42 -23.33
CA TRP A 5 -28.19 -50.19 -22.57
C TRP A 5 -27.46 -48.93 -22.95
N TYR A 6 -27.58 -48.61 -24.19
CA TYR A 6 -26.90 -47.42 -24.69
C TYR A 6 -27.45 -46.14 -24.08
N ALA A 7 -28.70 -46.13 -23.79
CA ALA A 7 -29.31 -44.94 -23.20
C ALA A 7 -28.75 -44.64 -21.84
N VAL A 8 -28.41 -45.67 -21.13
CA VAL A 8 -27.88 -45.46 -19.76
C VAL A 8 -26.52 -44.82 -19.77
N LEU A 9 -25.72 -45.20 -20.73
CA LEU A 9 -24.41 -44.65 -20.88
C LEU A 9 -24.39 -43.16 -21.15
N PHE A 10 -25.39 -42.74 -21.88
CA PHE A 10 -25.52 -41.35 -22.21
C PHE A 10 -25.70 -40.45 -21.02
N MET A 11 -26.43 -40.90 -20.05
CA MET A 11 -26.73 -40.11 -18.90
C MET A 11 -25.53 -39.80 -18.03
N CYS A 12 -24.62 -40.73 -17.98
CA CYS A 12 -23.41 -40.53 -17.22
C CYS A 12 -22.51 -39.44 -17.76
N LEU A 13 -22.51 -39.30 -19.04
CA LEU A 13 -21.67 -38.28 -19.69
C LEU A 13 -22.19 -36.87 -19.45
N GLY A 14 -23.46 -36.71 -19.41
CA GLY A 14 -24.04 -35.41 -19.19
C GLY A 14 -23.71 -34.80 -17.81
N LEU A 15 -23.59 -35.66 -16.85
CA LEU A 15 -23.28 -35.23 -15.51
C LEU A 15 -21.86 -34.69 -15.34
N MET A 16 -20.97 -35.19 -16.11
CA MET A 16 -19.59 -34.77 -16.00
C MET A 16 -19.35 -33.35 -16.44
N VAL A 17 -20.08 -32.91 -17.41
CA VAL A 17 -19.90 -31.59 -17.99
C VAL A 17 -20.31 -30.49 -17.03
N GLY A 18 -21.31 -30.73 -16.25
CA GLY A 18 -21.82 -29.71 -15.32
C GLY A 18 -20.86 -29.36 -14.20
N SER A 19 -20.06 -30.31 -13.76
CA SER A 19 -19.20 -30.06 -12.62
C SER A 19 -17.97 -29.22 -12.95
N THR A 20 -17.55 -29.21 -14.19
CA THR A 20 -16.36 -28.44 -14.55
C THR A 20 -16.64 -26.94 -14.60
N ALA A 21 -17.86 -26.56 -14.87
CA ALA A 21 -18.19 -25.14 -14.95
C ALA A 21 -18.10 -24.42 -13.61
N LEU A 22 -18.23 -25.14 -12.51
CA LEU A 22 -18.21 -24.54 -11.18
C LEU A 22 -16.83 -24.17 -10.69
N ALA A 23 -15.82 -24.71 -11.30
CA ALA A 23 -14.44 -24.50 -10.86
C ALA A 23 -13.81 -23.21 -11.40
N GLN A 24 -14.56 -22.45 -12.18
CA GLN A 24 -13.99 -21.32 -12.91
C GLN A 24 -14.45 -19.97 -12.37
N GLN A 25 -14.51 -19.83 -11.08
CA GLN A 25 -14.79 -18.55 -10.50
C GLN A 25 -13.52 -17.67 -10.54
N PRO A 26 -13.64 -16.40 -10.98
CA PRO A 26 -12.49 -15.51 -10.94
C PRO A 26 -12.07 -15.24 -9.50
N PRO A 27 -10.77 -15.05 -9.24
CA PRO A 27 -10.33 -14.70 -7.89
C PRO A 27 -10.89 -13.33 -7.48
N PRO A 28 -11.15 -13.13 -6.20
CA PRO A 28 -11.62 -11.84 -5.73
C PRO A 28 -10.58 -10.76 -5.98
N GLN A 29 -11.01 -9.59 -6.42
CA GLN A 29 -10.13 -8.45 -6.58
C GLN A 29 -9.75 -7.89 -5.22
N GLN A 30 -8.46 -7.67 -5.03
CA GLN A 30 -7.97 -7.00 -3.85
C GLN A 30 -8.11 -5.49 -4.01
N LEU A 31 -8.81 -4.88 -3.06
CA LEU A 31 -8.87 -3.43 -2.98
C LEU A 31 -7.60 -2.88 -2.36
N PRO A 32 -7.19 -1.64 -2.73
CA PRO A 32 -6.07 -1.02 -2.06
C PRO A 32 -6.33 -0.88 -0.56
N ALA A 33 -5.28 -0.98 0.24
CA ALA A 33 -5.40 -0.74 1.66
C ALA A 33 -5.87 0.68 1.92
N SER A 34 -6.67 0.88 2.96
CA SER A 34 -7.12 2.21 3.35
C SER A 34 -6.09 2.83 4.28
N VAL A 35 -5.62 4.02 3.91
CA VAL A 35 -4.64 4.75 4.70
C VAL A 35 -5.15 6.11 5.18
N SER A 36 -6.42 6.40 4.96
CA SER A 36 -7.02 7.63 5.50
C SER A 36 -6.97 7.64 7.02
N GLY A 37 -6.60 8.77 7.59
CA GLY A 37 -6.52 8.95 9.02
C GLY A 37 -5.18 9.51 9.47
N LYS A 38 -4.99 9.50 10.79
CA LYS A 38 -3.79 10.04 11.42
C LYS A 38 -2.82 8.93 11.73
N TRP A 39 -1.57 9.15 11.38
CA TRP A 39 -0.50 8.19 11.57
C TRP A 39 0.63 8.79 12.38
N THR A 40 1.19 8.02 13.29
CA THR A 40 2.43 8.35 13.97
C THR A 40 3.53 7.48 13.41
N LEU A 41 4.58 8.10 12.89
CA LEU A 41 5.73 7.42 12.32
C LEU A 41 6.93 7.54 13.25
N TYR A 42 7.52 6.41 13.57
CA TYR A 42 8.78 6.37 14.29
C TYR A 42 9.88 6.12 13.28
N CYS A 43 10.71 7.12 13.10
CA CYS A 43 11.71 7.12 12.04
C CYS A 43 13.11 7.03 12.62
N LYS A 44 13.93 6.21 11.97
CA LYS A 44 15.37 6.36 12.05
C LYS A 44 15.79 7.14 10.81
N ASP A 45 16.14 8.38 11.01
CA ASP A 45 16.38 9.33 9.93
C ASP A 45 17.65 8.99 9.16
N PRO A 46 17.81 9.51 7.92
CA PRO A 46 19.00 9.25 7.12
C PRO A 46 20.31 9.68 7.79
N ASN A 47 20.26 10.63 8.72
CA ASN A 47 21.44 11.06 9.48
C ASN A 47 21.73 10.19 10.70
N GLY A 48 20.93 9.15 10.94
CA GLY A 48 21.10 8.23 12.06
C GLY A 48 20.34 8.61 13.33
N SER A 49 19.72 9.78 13.38
CA SER A 49 18.91 10.18 14.53
C SER A 49 17.52 9.54 14.48
N THR A 50 16.88 9.43 15.64
CA THR A 50 15.51 8.93 15.73
C THR A 50 14.55 10.09 15.96
N SER A 51 13.36 10.01 15.37
CA SER A 51 12.36 11.04 15.50
C SER A 51 10.96 10.46 15.35
N ALA A 52 9.98 11.16 15.92
CA ALA A 52 8.58 10.89 15.68
C ALA A 52 8.05 11.90 14.66
N LYS A 53 7.30 11.41 13.68
CA LYS A 53 6.67 12.24 12.66
C LYS A 53 5.20 11.89 12.59
N TYR A 54 4.40 12.83 12.13
CA TYR A 54 2.96 12.67 12.08
C TYR A 54 2.45 12.91 10.67
N LEU A 55 1.57 12.02 10.23
CA LEU A 55 0.88 12.16 8.96
C LEU A 55 -0.62 12.18 9.20
N ASP A 56 -1.30 13.08 8.51
CA ASP A 56 -2.75 13.09 8.41
C ASP A 56 -3.08 12.87 6.94
N LEU A 57 -3.59 11.70 6.60
CA LEU A 57 -3.74 11.27 5.22
C LEU A 57 -5.19 11.18 4.82
N GLU A 58 -5.44 11.52 3.57
CA GLU A 58 -6.72 11.37 2.90
C GLU A 58 -6.50 10.60 1.60
N GLN A 59 -7.29 9.54 1.40
CA GLN A 59 -7.16 8.67 0.25
C GLN A 59 -8.38 8.78 -0.64
N LYS A 60 -8.14 8.95 -1.94
CA LYS A 60 -9.16 8.88 -2.97
C LYS A 60 -8.70 7.90 -4.04
N GLY A 61 -9.26 6.69 -4.02
CA GLY A 61 -8.77 5.62 -4.88
C GLY A 61 -7.34 5.26 -4.53
N SER A 62 -6.43 5.42 -5.46
CA SER A 62 -5.00 5.21 -5.24
C SER A 62 -4.23 6.48 -4.92
N ALA A 63 -4.88 7.64 -4.99
CA ALA A 63 -4.25 8.92 -4.74
C ALA A 63 -4.31 9.26 -3.25
N ILE A 64 -3.21 9.78 -2.73
CA ILE A 64 -3.08 10.14 -1.32
C ILE A 64 -2.64 11.59 -1.23
N THR A 65 -3.31 12.33 -0.37
CA THR A 65 -2.96 13.71 -0.02
C THR A 65 -3.02 13.86 1.49
N GLY A 66 -2.46 14.92 2.01
CA GLY A 66 -2.55 15.16 3.44
C GLY A 66 -1.52 16.14 3.96
N HIS A 67 -1.22 16.00 5.23
CA HIS A 67 -0.36 16.88 5.98
C HIS A 67 0.72 16.09 6.71
N PHE A 68 1.89 16.67 6.78
CA PHE A 68 3.05 16.12 7.46
C PHE A 68 3.52 17.07 8.54
N LYS A 69 3.88 16.52 9.69
CA LYS A 69 4.49 17.29 10.77
C LYS A 69 5.70 16.51 11.30
N GLY A 70 6.86 17.07 11.13
CA GLY A 70 8.11 16.55 11.70
C GLY A 70 8.65 17.48 12.78
N PRO A 71 9.80 17.13 13.36
CA PRO A 71 10.38 17.97 14.43
C PRO A 71 10.88 19.31 13.93
N ASN A 72 11.31 19.41 12.68
CA ASN A 72 11.94 20.61 12.14
C ASN A 72 11.18 21.25 10.98
N GLN A 73 10.19 20.57 10.46
CA GLN A 73 9.42 21.06 9.31
C GLN A 73 8.03 20.45 9.28
N SER A 74 7.12 21.13 8.60
CA SER A 74 5.77 20.66 8.37
C SER A 74 5.30 21.13 7.01
N GLY A 75 4.35 20.44 6.42
CA GLY A 75 3.80 20.80 5.12
C GLY A 75 2.86 19.76 4.58
N GLY A 76 2.50 19.89 3.31
CA GLY A 76 1.65 18.93 2.63
C GLY A 76 2.39 17.65 2.30
N VAL A 77 1.61 16.62 2.00
CA VAL A 77 2.13 15.36 1.43
C VAL A 77 1.25 14.94 0.28
N GLU A 78 1.85 14.24 -0.64
CA GLU A 78 1.14 13.60 -1.74
C GLU A 78 1.79 12.25 -2.04
N GLY A 79 1.00 11.35 -2.58
CA GLY A 79 1.52 10.04 -2.91
C GLY A 79 0.50 9.14 -3.52
N THR A 80 0.83 7.87 -3.55
CA THR A 80 0.00 6.82 -4.10
C THR A 80 0.04 5.58 -3.23
N ILE A 81 -1.01 4.79 -3.31
CA ILE A 81 -1.02 3.44 -2.77
C ILE A 81 -1.43 2.48 -3.86
N ASN A 82 -0.68 1.40 -3.99
CA ASN A 82 -0.95 0.33 -4.93
C ASN A 82 -0.99 -0.97 -4.14
N GLU A 83 -2.18 -1.55 -4.00
CA GLU A 83 -2.43 -2.68 -3.11
C GLU A 83 -2.03 -2.31 -1.67
N GLN A 84 -0.90 -2.83 -1.19
CA GLN A 84 -0.36 -2.51 0.13
C GLN A 84 0.88 -1.63 0.08
N HIS A 85 1.31 -1.25 -1.11
CA HIS A 85 2.54 -0.47 -1.30
C HIS A 85 2.23 1.01 -1.30
N LEU A 86 2.75 1.69 -0.30
CA LEU A 86 2.56 3.11 -0.07
C LEU A 86 3.81 3.88 -0.46
N VAL A 87 3.62 4.95 -1.21
CA VAL A 87 4.67 5.92 -1.49
C VAL A 87 4.10 7.30 -1.23
N VAL A 88 4.64 8.01 -0.26
CA VAL A 88 4.25 9.40 0.02
C VAL A 88 5.48 10.29 0.10
N ARG A 89 5.31 11.51 -0.35
CA ARG A 89 6.38 12.48 -0.48
C ARG A 89 5.93 13.77 0.18
N THR A 90 6.80 14.34 1.01
CA THR A 90 6.50 15.61 1.66
C THR A 90 6.75 16.78 0.71
N LYS A 91 5.90 17.79 0.82
CA LYS A 91 6.06 19.07 0.13
C LYS A 91 6.69 20.06 1.08
N THR A 92 7.90 19.79 1.45
CA THR A 92 8.65 20.55 2.45
C THR A 92 10.01 20.93 1.89
N ARG A 93 10.70 21.79 2.59
CA ARG A 93 12.04 22.23 2.16
C ARG A 93 12.99 21.05 1.98
N ASP A 94 13.03 20.18 2.96
CA ASP A 94 13.76 18.93 2.88
C ASP A 94 12.75 17.84 2.55
N VAL A 95 12.80 17.35 1.33
CA VAL A 95 11.80 16.40 0.84
C VAL A 95 12.08 15.02 1.40
N LEU A 96 11.09 14.45 2.06
CA LEU A 96 11.13 13.07 2.54
C LEU A 96 10.20 12.21 1.70
N THR A 97 10.71 11.09 1.25
CA THR A 97 9.92 10.09 0.53
C THR A 97 9.83 8.85 1.39
N PHE A 98 8.61 8.49 1.76
CA PHE A 98 8.32 7.29 2.54
C PHE A 98 7.82 6.21 1.60
N ARG A 99 8.51 5.07 1.59
CA ARG A 99 8.11 3.90 0.81
C ARG A 99 7.93 2.75 1.77
N GLY A 100 6.72 2.23 1.85
CA GLY A 100 6.44 1.21 2.82
C GLY A 100 5.31 0.28 2.43
N ARG A 101 5.10 -0.69 3.28
CA ARG A 101 4.00 -1.63 3.18
C ARG A 101 3.03 -1.37 4.30
N VAL A 102 1.76 -1.27 3.94
CA VAL A 102 0.66 -1.06 4.88
C VAL A 102 0.05 -2.41 5.22
N ASP A 103 -0.09 -2.66 6.51
CA ASP A 103 -0.74 -3.87 7.02
C ASP A 103 -1.72 -3.45 8.12
N GLY A 104 -2.97 -3.23 7.73
CA GLY A 104 -4.00 -2.73 8.61
C GLY A 104 -3.60 -1.39 9.25
N PRO A 105 -3.51 -1.33 10.59
CA PRO A 105 -3.16 -0.09 11.28
C PRO A 105 -1.65 0.19 11.32
N ARG A 106 -0.85 -0.61 10.65
CA ARG A 106 0.61 -0.50 10.69
C ARG A 106 1.18 -0.22 9.32
N VAL A 107 2.28 0.50 9.28
CA VAL A 107 3.08 0.70 8.07
C VAL A 107 4.55 0.62 8.44
N GLN A 108 5.34 0.03 7.56
CA GLN A 108 6.78 -0.02 7.75
C GLN A 108 7.50 0.09 6.42
N GLY A 109 8.69 0.63 6.42
CA GLY A 109 9.44 0.79 5.21
C GLY A 109 10.68 1.64 5.37
N VAL A 110 11.06 2.31 4.29
CA VAL A 110 12.24 3.14 4.22
C VAL A 110 11.85 4.59 3.96
N VAL A 111 12.62 5.50 4.54
CA VAL A 111 12.48 6.93 4.29
C VAL A 111 13.75 7.42 3.61
N GLN A 112 13.57 8.14 2.52
CA GLN A 112 14.62 8.74 1.75
C GLN A 112 14.54 10.25 1.85
N GLY A 113 15.64 10.91 2.20
CA GLY A 113 15.71 12.36 2.28
C GLY A 113 16.42 12.96 1.08
N THR A 114 16.00 14.15 0.72
CA THR A 114 16.71 14.99 -0.24
C THR A 114 16.80 16.38 0.36
N THR A 115 18.00 16.84 0.57
CA THR A 115 18.27 18.14 1.17
C THR A 115 18.62 19.15 0.09
N PHE A 116 18.02 20.32 0.16
CA PHE A 116 18.39 21.43 -0.72
C PHE A 116 19.52 22.22 -0.08
N ASN A 117 20.64 22.27 -0.76
CA ASN A 117 21.81 22.96 -0.27
C ASN A 117 22.23 24.06 -1.26
N GLY A 118 21.68 25.25 -1.06
CA GLY A 118 22.00 26.40 -1.90
C GLY A 118 21.51 26.27 -3.33
N THR A 119 22.39 25.85 -4.23
CA THR A 119 22.10 25.79 -5.66
C THR A 119 21.78 24.39 -6.18
N PHE A 120 21.89 23.34 -5.36
CA PHE A 120 21.62 21.98 -5.80
C PHE A 120 21.03 21.14 -4.67
N HIS A 121 20.37 20.05 -5.08
CA HIS A 121 19.81 19.09 -4.14
C HIS A 121 20.79 17.96 -3.89
N ASP A 122 21.13 17.76 -2.62
CA ASP A 122 21.92 16.62 -2.20
C ASP A 122 21.01 15.50 -1.72
N ARG A 123 21.39 14.28 -2.08
CA ARG A 123 20.68 13.11 -1.59
C ARG A 123 21.03 12.88 -0.13
N GLY A 124 20.07 13.03 0.75
CA GLY A 124 20.29 12.97 2.21
C GLY A 124 20.40 11.57 2.79
N GLY A 125 20.44 10.52 1.97
CA GLY A 125 20.57 9.15 2.46
C GLY A 125 19.23 8.47 2.73
N THR A 126 19.31 7.28 3.33
CA THR A 126 18.14 6.42 3.54
C THR A 126 18.03 6.00 5.01
N GLY A 127 16.86 6.14 5.56
CA GLY A 127 16.52 5.65 6.90
C GLY A 127 15.40 4.63 6.86
N SER A 128 14.87 4.31 8.02
CA SER A 128 13.74 3.39 8.14
C SER A 128 12.62 4.02 8.95
N PHE A 129 11.40 3.52 8.79
CA PHE A 129 10.28 3.99 9.59
C PHE A 129 9.30 2.87 9.89
N GLN A 130 8.59 3.05 10.99
CA GLN A 130 7.45 2.25 11.37
C GLN A 130 6.34 3.20 11.80
N GLY A 131 5.14 2.93 11.32
CA GLY A 131 4.01 3.79 11.63
C GLY A 131 2.84 3.03 12.19
N GLN A 132 2.04 3.74 12.96
CA GLN A 132 0.81 3.24 13.53
C GLN A 132 -0.29 4.26 13.32
N ARG A 133 -1.48 3.76 12.95
CA ARG A 133 -2.66 4.62 12.83
C ARG A 133 -3.16 4.96 14.23
N SER A 134 -3.38 6.24 14.45
CA SER A 134 -4.03 6.74 15.65
C SER A 134 -5.53 6.74 15.44
N ASN A 135 -6.26 6.30 16.42
CA ASN A 135 -7.73 6.37 16.39
C ASN A 135 -8.21 7.69 16.96
#